data_5e7a0fc3f0c53f12d05a0987075779ba
#
_entry.id   5e7a0fc3f0c53f12d05a0987075779ba
#
_cell.length_a   1.000
_cell.length_b   1.000
_cell.length_c   1.000
_cell.angle_alpha   90.00
_cell.angle_beta   90.00
_cell.angle_gamma   90.00
#
_symmetry.space_group_name_H-M   'P 1'
#
loop_
_entity.id
_entity.type
_entity.pdbx_description
1 polymer ?
#
loop_
_entity_poly.entity_id
_entity_poly.type
_entity_poly.pdbx_seq_one_letter_code
_entity_poly.pdbx_strand_id
1 'polypeptide(L)'
;MEKMIKKMNAKKMIVLVGLMMGMILAFTACQAKPAEPQTVKVGTLAGPTGMGMAEMIVNGVDLGENVTTEFTVAGAPDQLTASVISGEFQLAALPSNLGAVLFNKTEGQVVLGSVNTLGVLYIVADETAGVTSIADLKGKTIVASGQGSTPEYVLNYLLEKNGLTPGVDVTINYVAEHSEAVTQLAAGQATIAMLPEPFVTTITTKKPNIKIAVDMSEAWEAASNGSQLQMTTLVVNKEWAEANPEVLKKFMEAYEASIDSVNENPAEGAKNIVAAGIMTDATLAEKAIPNCNIVFIPVKEAQQSLNEYYTILAGFEPKAVGGKVPGEEFYVLGK
;
A
#
# COMPACT_ATOMS: atom_id res chain seq x y z
N MET A 1 -55.00 -30.22 -30.81
CA MET A 1 -55.07 -29.79 -29.41
C MET A 1 -56.49 -29.83 -28.88
N GLU A 2 -57.49 -29.33 -29.59
CA GLU A 2 -58.92 -29.34 -29.18
C GLU A 2 -59.54 -30.69 -28.89
N LYS A 3 -59.20 -31.77 -29.63
CA LYS A 3 -59.71 -33.14 -29.40
C LYS A 3 -59.15 -33.86 -28.16
N MET A 4 -58.01 -33.36 -27.59
CA MET A 4 -57.48 -33.97 -26.37
C MET A 4 -58.06 -33.34 -25.08
N ILE A 5 -58.53 -32.11 -25.12
CA ILE A 5 -59.13 -31.45 -23.96
C ILE A 5 -60.55 -32.00 -23.62
N LYS A 6 -61.29 -32.51 -24.64
CA LYS A 6 -62.69 -33.02 -24.47
C LYS A 6 -62.81 -34.38 -23.74
N LYS A 7 -61.70 -35.06 -23.42
CA LYS A 7 -61.68 -36.36 -22.74
C LYS A 7 -61.03 -36.40 -21.36
N MET A 8 -60.64 -35.23 -20.81
CA MET A 8 -60.05 -35.18 -19.48
C MET A 8 -61.12 -35.01 -18.40
N ASN A 9 -61.12 -35.90 -17.42
CA ASN A 9 -61.99 -35.79 -16.23
C ASN A 9 -61.51 -34.59 -15.39
N ALA A 10 -62.46 -33.87 -14.77
CA ALA A 10 -62.23 -32.68 -13.94
C ALA A 10 -61.09 -32.86 -12.96
N LYS A 11 -60.88 -34.05 -12.38
CA LYS A 11 -59.74 -34.37 -11.50
C LYS A 11 -58.34 -34.26 -12.18
N LYS A 12 -58.27 -34.71 -13.47
CA LYS A 12 -57.01 -34.62 -14.23
C LYS A 12 -56.69 -33.18 -14.68
N MET A 13 -57.70 -32.35 -14.90
CA MET A 13 -57.56 -30.94 -15.23
C MET A 13 -57.08 -30.13 -14.04
N ILE A 14 -57.56 -30.41 -12.83
CA ILE A 14 -57.12 -29.78 -11.59
C ILE A 14 -55.64 -30.11 -11.30
N VAL A 15 -55.21 -31.36 -11.54
CA VAL A 15 -53.80 -31.77 -11.35
C VAL A 15 -52.87 -31.07 -12.37
N LEU A 16 -53.31 -30.92 -13.64
CA LEU A 16 -52.52 -30.28 -14.67
C LEU A 16 -52.38 -28.75 -14.43
N VAL A 17 -53.45 -28.09 -13.97
CA VAL A 17 -53.45 -26.68 -13.60
C VAL A 17 -52.61 -26.47 -12.33
N GLY A 18 -52.66 -27.37 -11.35
CA GLY A 18 -51.80 -27.34 -10.17
C GLY A 18 -50.31 -27.51 -10.48
N LEU A 19 -49.95 -28.40 -11.45
CA LEU A 19 -48.56 -28.57 -11.91
C LEU A 19 -48.06 -27.37 -12.71
N MET A 20 -48.89 -26.74 -13.56
CA MET A 20 -48.51 -25.48 -14.24
C MET A 20 -48.38 -24.32 -13.29
N MET A 21 -49.23 -24.16 -12.28
CA MET A 21 -49.12 -23.14 -11.26
C MET A 21 -47.88 -23.34 -10.37
N GLY A 22 -47.51 -24.58 -10.06
CA GLY A 22 -46.29 -24.94 -9.34
C GLY A 22 -45.01 -24.63 -10.13
N MET A 23 -45.02 -24.80 -11.47
CA MET A 23 -43.90 -24.45 -12.34
C MET A 23 -43.71 -22.91 -12.50
N ILE A 24 -44.81 -22.14 -12.50
CA ILE A 24 -44.73 -20.68 -12.59
C ILE A 24 -44.20 -20.08 -11.29
N LEU A 25 -44.51 -20.66 -10.12
CA LEU A 25 -43.97 -20.25 -8.84
C LEU A 25 -42.49 -20.60 -8.65
N ALA A 26 -41.97 -21.63 -9.33
CA ALA A 26 -40.56 -22.00 -9.28
C ALA A 26 -39.66 -21.07 -10.11
N PHE A 27 -40.19 -20.37 -11.13
CA PHE A 27 -39.42 -19.39 -11.95
C PHE A 27 -39.34 -18.01 -11.33
N THR A 28 -40.14 -17.67 -10.31
CA THR A 28 -40.08 -16.38 -9.63
C THR A 28 -39.12 -16.36 -8.42
N ALA A 29 -38.52 -17.49 -8.04
CA ALA A 29 -37.65 -17.61 -6.86
C ALA A 29 -36.17 -17.34 -7.12
N CYS A 30 -35.75 -17.02 -8.36
CA CYS A 30 -34.37 -16.70 -8.73
C CYS A 30 -34.22 -15.31 -9.38
N GLN A 31 -34.98 -14.32 -8.96
CA GLN A 31 -34.53 -12.95 -9.14
C GLN A 31 -33.57 -12.65 -8.01
N ALA A 32 -32.26 -12.65 -8.31
CA ALA A 32 -31.27 -12.14 -7.38
C ALA A 32 -31.72 -10.74 -6.94
N LYS A 33 -31.85 -10.55 -5.63
CA LYS A 33 -32.14 -9.23 -5.07
C LYS A 33 -31.09 -8.26 -5.65
N PRO A 34 -31.47 -7.09 -6.17
CA PRO A 34 -30.49 -6.13 -6.63
C PRO A 34 -29.46 -5.91 -5.52
N ALA A 35 -28.18 -6.01 -5.83
CA ALA A 35 -27.13 -5.77 -4.86
C ALA A 35 -27.33 -4.36 -4.28
N GLU A 36 -27.31 -4.25 -2.97
CA GLU A 36 -27.40 -2.93 -2.31
C GLU A 36 -26.17 -2.10 -2.70
N PRO A 37 -26.32 -0.79 -2.88
CA PRO A 37 -25.18 0.08 -3.19
C PRO A 37 -24.10 -0.07 -2.13
N GLN A 38 -22.86 -0.32 -2.57
CA GLN A 38 -21.71 -0.51 -1.71
C GLN A 38 -20.63 0.52 -2.07
N THR A 39 -20.01 1.15 -1.07
CA THR A 39 -18.83 1.98 -1.25
C THR A 39 -17.61 1.27 -0.67
N VAL A 40 -16.60 1.06 -1.49
CA VAL A 40 -15.29 0.52 -1.09
C VAL A 40 -14.39 1.71 -0.75
N LYS A 41 -14.08 1.88 0.53
CA LYS A 41 -13.18 2.94 1.00
C LYS A 41 -11.75 2.46 1.00
N VAL A 42 -10.87 3.23 0.40
CA VAL A 42 -9.46 2.91 0.19
C VAL A 42 -8.58 4.02 0.75
N GLY A 43 -7.71 3.68 1.69
CA GLY A 43 -6.71 4.60 2.21
C GLY A 43 -5.37 4.44 1.49
N THR A 44 -4.67 5.55 1.23
CA THR A 44 -3.29 5.52 0.74
C THR A 44 -2.51 6.74 1.23
N LEU A 45 -1.20 6.74 1.00
CA LEU A 45 -0.31 7.83 1.41
C LEU A 45 0.17 8.64 0.20
N ALA A 46 0.45 9.91 0.43
CA ALA A 46 1.22 10.71 -0.52
C ALA A 46 2.62 10.10 -0.73
N GLY A 47 3.15 10.21 -1.97
CA GLY A 47 4.43 9.61 -2.35
C GLY A 47 4.28 8.26 -3.04
N PRO A 48 5.33 7.40 -3.08
CA PRO A 48 5.36 6.18 -3.88
C PRO A 48 4.21 5.23 -3.55
N THR A 49 3.81 5.17 -2.27
CA THR A 49 2.69 4.35 -1.78
C THR A 49 1.39 4.61 -2.53
N GLY A 50 1.09 5.88 -2.83
CA GLY A 50 -0.14 6.27 -3.51
C GLY A 50 -0.02 6.37 -5.02
N MET A 51 1.20 6.54 -5.55
CA MET A 51 1.41 6.77 -6.98
C MET A 51 0.84 5.67 -7.86
N GLY A 52 0.94 4.41 -7.43
CA GLY A 52 0.35 3.27 -8.14
C GLY A 52 -1.18 3.28 -8.21
N MET A 53 -1.85 4.05 -7.33
CA MET A 53 -3.32 4.20 -7.34
C MET A 53 -3.80 5.45 -8.10
N ALA A 54 -2.89 6.26 -8.63
CA ALA A 54 -3.23 7.58 -9.18
C ALA A 54 -4.28 7.52 -10.29
N GLU A 55 -4.17 6.57 -11.21
CA GLU A 55 -5.14 6.39 -12.29
C GLU A 55 -6.51 5.96 -11.75
N MET A 56 -6.54 5.04 -10.78
CA MET A 56 -7.79 4.59 -10.14
C MET A 56 -8.50 5.73 -9.41
N ILE A 57 -7.73 6.63 -8.76
CA ILE A 57 -8.28 7.80 -8.05
C ILE A 57 -8.92 8.78 -9.03
N VAL A 58 -8.27 9.03 -10.16
CA VAL A 58 -8.70 10.04 -11.14
C VAL A 58 -9.84 9.54 -12.02
N ASN A 59 -9.73 8.31 -12.52
CA ASN A 59 -10.65 7.75 -13.50
C ASN A 59 -11.76 6.89 -12.88
N GLY A 60 -11.65 6.58 -11.58
CA GLY A 60 -12.51 5.61 -10.91
C GLY A 60 -12.17 4.18 -11.29
N VAL A 61 -12.87 3.23 -10.67
CA VAL A 61 -12.69 1.79 -10.87
C VAL A 61 -14.04 1.12 -11.08
N ASP A 62 -14.16 0.30 -12.13
CA ASP A 62 -15.35 -0.54 -12.34
C ASP A 62 -15.25 -1.83 -11.52
N LEU A 63 -15.82 -1.82 -10.34
CA LEU A 63 -15.90 -2.99 -9.45
C LEU A 63 -17.19 -3.81 -9.64
N GLY A 64 -18.09 -3.38 -10.51
CA GLY A 64 -19.38 -4.00 -10.80
C GLY A 64 -20.58 -3.12 -10.47
N GLU A 65 -21.78 -3.61 -10.77
CA GLU A 65 -23.02 -2.86 -10.58
C GLU A 65 -23.19 -2.46 -9.10
N ASN A 66 -23.54 -1.20 -8.87
CA ASN A 66 -23.77 -0.62 -7.54
C ASN A 66 -22.56 -0.62 -6.59
N VAL A 67 -21.33 -0.81 -7.09
CA VAL A 67 -20.10 -0.68 -6.28
C VAL A 67 -19.36 0.58 -6.71
N THR A 68 -19.08 1.47 -5.75
CA THR A 68 -18.30 2.69 -5.93
C THR A 68 -17.03 2.65 -5.09
N THR A 69 -16.03 3.46 -5.44
CA THR A 69 -14.79 3.62 -4.67
C THR A 69 -14.70 5.02 -4.09
N GLU A 70 -14.19 5.12 -2.86
CA GLU A 70 -13.83 6.37 -2.22
C GLU A 70 -12.38 6.28 -1.76
N PHE A 71 -11.52 7.15 -2.29
CA PHE A 71 -10.09 7.17 -1.97
C PHE A 71 -9.76 8.30 -1.01
N THR A 72 -8.91 8.00 -0.03
CA THR A 72 -8.33 8.97 0.89
C THR A 72 -6.81 8.95 0.76
N VAL A 73 -6.22 10.08 0.36
CA VAL A 73 -4.76 10.27 0.32
C VAL A 73 -4.33 11.03 1.56
N ALA A 74 -3.54 10.41 2.42
CA ALA A 74 -3.06 10.98 3.67
C ALA A 74 -1.58 11.36 3.59
N GLY A 75 -1.17 12.35 4.39
CA GLY A 75 0.23 12.78 4.47
C GLY A 75 1.09 11.90 5.36
N ALA A 76 0.48 11.19 6.33
CA ALA A 76 1.19 10.33 7.28
C ALA A 76 0.36 9.08 7.65
N PRO A 77 1.01 7.95 8.00
CA PRO A 77 0.33 6.67 8.25
C PRO A 77 -0.64 6.67 9.44
N ASP A 78 -0.37 7.46 10.46
CA ASP A 78 -1.21 7.57 11.67
C ASP A 78 -2.62 8.10 11.36
N GLN A 79 -2.75 8.91 10.31
CA GLN A 79 -4.04 9.43 9.83
C GLN A 79 -4.97 8.33 9.29
N LEU A 80 -4.43 7.18 8.88
CA LEU A 80 -5.20 6.04 8.32
C LEU A 80 -5.41 4.92 9.34
N THR A 81 -4.49 4.78 10.31
CA THR A 81 -4.41 3.59 11.17
C THR A 81 -5.69 3.30 11.93
N ALA A 82 -6.35 4.33 12.48
CA ALA A 82 -7.59 4.15 13.24
C ALA A 82 -8.74 3.63 12.38
N SER A 83 -8.89 4.15 11.16
CA SER A 83 -9.94 3.75 10.22
C SER A 83 -9.69 2.36 9.63
N VAL A 84 -8.42 1.93 9.51
CA VAL A 84 -8.09 0.54 9.13
C VAL A 84 -8.46 -0.43 10.26
N ILE A 85 -8.13 -0.10 11.53
CA ILE A 85 -8.45 -0.94 12.70
C ILE A 85 -9.96 -1.08 12.89
N SER A 86 -10.72 -0.01 12.68
CA SER A 86 -12.18 -0.03 12.82
C SER A 86 -12.90 -0.73 11.66
N GLY A 87 -12.20 -1.06 10.57
CA GLY A 87 -12.79 -1.61 9.34
C GLY A 87 -13.51 -0.56 8.48
N GLU A 88 -13.35 0.72 8.77
CA GLU A 88 -13.89 1.81 7.94
C GLU A 88 -13.27 1.78 6.55
N PHE A 89 -11.96 1.57 6.44
CA PHE A 89 -11.29 1.28 5.18
C PHE A 89 -11.31 -0.23 4.91
N GLN A 90 -11.79 -0.63 3.74
CA GLN A 90 -11.72 -2.00 3.25
C GLN A 90 -10.32 -2.37 2.79
N LEU A 91 -9.60 -1.41 2.22
CA LEU A 91 -8.21 -1.55 1.77
C LEU A 91 -7.40 -0.33 2.20
N ALA A 92 -6.12 -0.54 2.48
CA ALA A 92 -5.22 0.57 2.74
C ALA A 92 -3.78 0.22 2.32
N ALA A 93 -3.13 1.13 1.60
CA ALA A 93 -1.70 1.05 1.30
C ALA A 93 -0.90 1.79 2.38
N LEU A 94 -0.02 1.04 3.07
CA LEU A 94 0.68 1.49 4.28
C LEU A 94 2.13 0.99 4.29
N PRO A 95 3.03 1.58 5.12
CA PRO A 95 4.34 1.00 5.38
C PRO A 95 4.25 -0.48 5.79
N SER A 96 5.14 -1.32 5.25
CA SER A 96 5.08 -2.78 5.42
C SER A 96 5.06 -3.21 6.87
N ASN A 97 5.87 -2.58 7.72
CA ASN A 97 5.89 -2.88 9.14
C ASN A 97 4.53 -2.66 9.81
N LEU A 98 3.79 -1.61 9.40
CA LEU A 98 2.45 -1.34 9.94
C LEU A 98 1.44 -2.40 9.50
N GLY A 99 1.60 -3.00 8.30
CA GLY A 99 0.79 -4.15 7.90
C GLY A 99 0.89 -5.29 8.92
N ALA A 100 2.12 -5.65 9.35
CA ALA A 100 2.35 -6.64 10.40
C ALA A 100 1.79 -6.21 11.77
N VAL A 101 2.01 -4.95 12.16
CA VAL A 101 1.47 -4.39 13.42
C VAL A 101 -0.05 -4.47 13.44
N LEU A 102 -0.71 -4.09 12.35
CA LEU A 102 -2.17 -4.10 12.24
C LEU A 102 -2.73 -5.52 12.28
N PHE A 103 -2.10 -6.47 11.56
CA PHE A 103 -2.46 -7.89 11.67
C PHE A 103 -2.44 -8.37 13.12
N ASN A 104 -1.34 -8.13 13.84
CA ASN A 104 -1.19 -8.56 15.21
C ASN A 104 -2.18 -7.84 16.16
N LYS A 105 -2.38 -6.53 15.96
CA LYS A 105 -3.26 -5.71 16.81
C LYS A 105 -4.75 -6.01 16.61
N THR A 106 -5.12 -6.42 15.40
CA THR A 106 -6.51 -6.77 15.05
C THR A 106 -6.78 -8.27 15.13
N GLU A 107 -5.84 -9.05 15.69
CA GLU A 107 -5.96 -10.51 15.81
C GLU A 107 -6.30 -11.19 14.47
N GLY A 108 -5.68 -10.71 13.38
CA GLY A 108 -5.83 -11.27 12.04
C GLY A 108 -7.00 -10.74 11.22
N GLN A 109 -7.67 -9.66 11.65
CA GLN A 109 -8.73 -9.03 10.84
C GLN A 109 -8.19 -8.18 9.69
N VAL A 110 -6.93 -7.80 9.74
CA VAL A 110 -6.22 -7.10 8.66
C VAL A 110 -5.20 -8.06 8.05
N VAL A 111 -5.30 -8.34 6.75
CA VAL A 111 -4.44 -9.28 6.04
C VAL A 111 -3.73 -8.61 4.87
N LEU A 112 -2.70 -9.26 4.32
CA LEU A 112 -1.93 -8.77 3.19
C LEU A 112 -2.74 -8.87 1.89
N GLY A 113 -2.73 -7.79 1.09
CA GLY A 113 -3.25 -7.76 -0.28
C GLY A 113 -2.14 -7.92 -1.33
N SER A 114 -1.11 -7.10 -1.21
CA SER A 114 0.07 -7.13 -2.09
C SER A 114 1.22 -6.35 -1.45
N VAL A 115 2.43 -6.50 -1.98
CA VAL A 115 3.50 -5.50 -1.84
C VAL A 115 3.37 -4.52 -3.01
N ASN A 116 3.44 -3.24 -2.74
CA ASN A 116 3.20 -2.20 -3.73
C ASN A 116 4.36 -1.20 -3.89
N THR A 117 5.39 -1.25 -3.05
CA THR A 117 6.61 -0.46 -3.20
C THR A 117 7.79 -1.19 -2.57
N LEU A 118 8.88 -1.29 -3.31
CA LEU A 118 10.17 -1.77 -2.80
C LEU A 118 11.02 -0.62 -2.27
N GLY A 119 12.31 -0.86 -2.02
CA GLY A 119 13.21 0.12 -1.45
C GLY A 119 13.29 1.42 -2.25
N VAL A 120 13.03 2.54 -1.58
CA VAL A 120 13.01 3.90 -2.15
C VAL A 120 13.59 4.94 -1.18
N LEU A 121 14.29 4.49 -0.11
CA LEU A 121 14.87 5.36 0.89
C LEU A 121 16.33 5.70 0.56
N TYR A 122 16.67 6.93 0.80
CA TYR A 122 18.03 7.45 0.60
C TYR A 122 18.44 8.38 1.74
N ILE A 123 19.72 8.37 2.07
CA ILE A 123 20.35 9.51 2.76
C ILE A 123 20.77 10.50 1.69
N VAL A 124 20.22 11.70 1.75
CA VAL A 124 20.67 12.82 0.93
C VAL A 124 21.45 13.81 1.80
N ALA A 125 22.51 14.38 1.26
CA ALA A 125 23.36 15.28 2.00
C ALA A 125 23.87 16.43 1.13
N ASP A 126 24.11 17.56 1.77
CA ASP A 126 24.92 18.63 1.18
C ASP A 126 26.33 18.10 0.92
N GLU A 127 26.92 18.45 -0.23
CA GLU A 127 28.28 18.00 -0.62
C GLU A 127 29.34 18.30 0.44
N THR A 128 29.13 19.35 1.25
CA THR A 128 30.04 19.73 2.34
C THR A 128 29.87 18.91 3.62
N ALA A 129 28.81 18.11 3.72
CA ALA A 129 28.56 17.28 4.91
C ALA A 129 29.52 16.10 5.05
N GLY A 130 30.20 15.68 3.96
CA GLY A 130 31.21 14.63 3.99
C GLY A 130 30.62 13.27 4.33
N VAL A 131 29.43 12.94 3.78
CA VAL A 131 28.72 11.67 3.96
C VAL A 131 28.74 10.91 2.64
N THR A 132 29.23 9.67 2.66
CA THR A 132 29.26 8.74 1.53
C THR A 132 28.88 7.31 1.94
N SER A 133 28.71 7.09 3.25
CA SER A 133 28.32 5.80 3.83
C SER A 133 27.52 6.01 5.11
N ILE A 134 26.86 4.94 5.60
CA ILE A 134 26.16 4.96 6.90
C ILE A 134 27.16 5.27 8.05
N ALA A 135 28.39 4.77 7.98
CA ALA A 135 29.40 5.00 9.02
C ALA A 135 29.79 6.49 9.17
N ASP A 136 29.74 7.28 8.09
CA ASP A 136 30.05 8.71 8.10
C ASP A 136 29.00 9.55 8.84
N LEU A 137 27.88 8.97 9.22
CA LEU A 137 26.82 9.62 9.99
C LEU A 137 27.19 9.82 11.47
N LYS A 138 28.30 9.23 11.94
CA LYS A 138 28.76 9.40 13.32
C LYS A 138 28.96 10.87 13.69
N GLY A 139 28.34 11.30 14.78
CA GLY A 139 28.38 12.69 15.26
C GLY A 139 27.55 13.67 14.44
N LYS A 140 26.77 13.20 13.46
CA LYS A 140 25.94 14.02 12.58
C LYS A 140 24.49 14.10 13.08
N THR A 141 23.79 15.10 12.57
CA THR A 141 22.34 15.25 12.74
C THR A 141 21.65 14.98 11.41
N ILE A 142 20.65 14.11 11.42
CA ILE A 142 19.80 13.75 10.28
C ILE A 142 18.39 14.25 10.53
N VAL A 143 17.78 14.89 9.55
CA VAL A 143 16.32 15.11 9.54
C VAL A 143 15.67 13.92 8.85
N ALA A 144 14.64 13.35 9.48
CA ALA A 144 13.91 12.19 8.98
C ALA A 144 12.41 12.35 9.23
N SER A 145 11.60 11.54 8.57
CA SER A 145 10.18 11.40 8.85
C SER A 145 9.80 9.91 8.88
N GLY A 146 8.54 9.62 9.20
CA GLY A 146 8.08 8.23 9.30
C GLY A 146 8.48 7.55 10.60
N GLN A 147 8.53 8.30 11.71
CA GLN A 147 8.71 7.74 13.05
C GLN A 147 7.62 6.70 13.35
N GLY A 148 8.00 5.56 13.95
CA GLY A 148 7.09 4.43 14.19
C GLY A 148 6.72 3.61 12.96
N SER A 149 7.37 3.86 11.82
CA SER A 149 7.10 3.14 10.57
C SER A 149 8.40 2.66 9.89
N THR A 150 8.26 1.95 8.76
CA THR A 150 9.38 1.35 8.02
C THR A 150 10.64 2.23 7.93
N PRO A 151 10.55 3.54 7.58
CA PRO A 151 11.75 4.39 7.47
C PRO A 151 12.59 4.45 8.75
N GLU A 152 11.96 4.63 9.92
CA GLU A 152 12.69 4.66 11.19
C GLU A 152 13.41 3.35 11.47
N TYR A 153 12.72 2.24 11.33
CA TYR A 153 13.29 0.92 11.66
C TYR A 153 14.43 0.53 10.71
N VAL A 154 14.31 0.88 9.44
CA VAL A 154 15.39 0.68 8.45
C VAL A 154 16.61 1.52 8.79
N LEU A 155 16.43 2.81 9.09
CA LEU A 155 17.52 3.68 9.48
C LEU A 155 18.23 3.17 10.73
N ASN A 156 17.48 2.85 11.78
CA ASN A 156 18.04 2.39 13.04
C ASN A 156 18.78 1.06 12.87
N TYR A 157 18.21 0.10 12.13
CA TYR A 157 18.88 -1.16 11.81
C TYR A 157 20.21 -0.94 11.08
N LEU A 158 20.24 -0.08 10.06
CA LEU A 158 21.45 0.22 9.31
C LEU A 158 22.51 0.92 10.17
N LEU A 159 22.10 1.85 11.04
CA LEU A 159 23.01 2.50 11.99
C LEU A 159 23.66 1.47 12.93
N GLU A 160 22.87 0.60 13.57
CA GLU A 160 23.40 -0.41 14.48
C GLU A 160 24.29 -1.44 13.79
N LYS A 161 23.95 -1.86 12.56
CA LYS A 161 24.81 -2.75 11.74
C LYS A 161 26.14 -2.13 11.40
N ASN A 162 26.24 -0.79 11.42
CA ASN A 162 27.49 -0.04 11.22
C ASN A 162 28.13 0.40 12.57
N GLY A 163 27.67 -0.15 13.70
CA GLY A 163 28.22 0.13 15.03
C GLY A 163 27.88 1.52 15.56
N LEU A 164 26.80 2.12 15.07
CA LEU A 164 26.30 3.43 15.50
C LEU A 164 25.01 3.28 16.29
N THR A 165 24.93 3.91 17.45
CA THR A 165 23.73 3.90 18.30
C THR A 165 22.82 5.06 17.92
N PRO A 166 21.58 4.82 17.43
CA PRO A 166 20.60 5.87 17.13
C PRO A 166 20.34 6.74 18.37
N GLY A 167 20.29 8.06 18.19
CA GLY A 167 20.08 9.01 19.27
C GLY A 167 21.29 9.28 20.17
N VAL A 168 22.38 8.50 20.03
CA VAL A 168 23.62 8.66 20.79
C VAL A 168 24.77 9.03 19.86
N ASP A 169 25.12 8.15 18.92
CA ASP A 169 26.16 8.41 17.92
C ASP A 169 25.64 9.26 16.75
N VAL A 170 24.35 9.20 16.47
CA VAL A 170 23.67 9.95 15.41
C VAL A 170 22.42 10.59 15.98
N THR A 171 22.31 11.92 15.88
CA THR A 171 21.09 12.63 16.28
C THR A 171 20.07 12.53 15.14
N ILE A 172 18.85 12.09 15.44
CA ILE A 172 17.78 11.98 14.45
C ILE A 172 16.66 12.94 14.86
N ASN A 173 16.41 13.96 14.05
CA ASN A 173 15.31 14.91 14.22
C ASN A 173 14.14 14.46 13.35
N TYR A 174 13.11 13.89 13.97
CA TYR A 174 11.92 13.49 13.26
C TYR A 174 10.97 14.67 13.03
N VAL A 175 10.47 14.78 11.79
CA VAL A 175 9.43 15.71 11.36
C VAL A 175 8.19 14.91 10.97
N ALA A 176 7.03 15.59 10.91
CA ALA A 176 5.75 14.92 10.66
C ALA A 176 5.67 14.33 9.24
N GLU A 177 6.14 15.08 8.25
CA GLU A 177 6.02 14.73 6.83
C GLU A 177 7.35 14.85 6.09
N HIS A 178 7.53 14.06 5.02
CA HIS A 178 8.71 14.14 4.15
C HIS A 178 8.91 15.52 3.52
N SER A 179 7.83 16.21 3.18
CA SER A 179 7.83 17.58 2.63
C SER A 179 8.47 18.60 3.57
N GLU A 180 8.34 18.40 4.87
CA GLU A 180 8.98 19.26 5.88
C GLU A 180 10.51 19.05 5.90
N ALA A 181 10.98 17.80 5.82
CA ALA A 181 12.41 17.50 5.72
C ALA A 181 13.03 18.13 4.45
N VAL A 182 12.32 18.04 3.30
CA VAL A 182 12.73 18.72 2.06
C VAL A 182 12.83 20.24 2.27
N THR A 183 11.88 20.83 2.97
CA THR A 183 11.86 22.27 3.24
C THR A 183 13.06 22.70 4.10
N GLN A 184 13.38 21.94 5.14
CA GLN A 184 14.54 22.21 6.00
C GLN A 184 15.87 22.10 5.23
N LEU A 185 16.04 21.07 4.38
CA LEU A 185 17.20 20.96 3.49
C LEU A 185 17.29 22.13 2.51
N ALA A 186 16.18 22.47 1.86
CA ALA A 186 16.14 23.56 0.88
C ALA A 186 16.46 24.93 1.49
N ALA A 187 16.11 25.15 2.77
CA ALA A 187 16.40 26.35 3.53
C ALA A 187 17.82 26.36 4.14
N GLY A 188 18.58 25.27 4.04
CA GLY A 188 19.88 25.12 4.69
C GLY A 188 19.80 24.97 6.22
N GLN A 189 18.63 24.65 6.76
CA GLN A 189 18.43 24.39 8.19
C GLN A 189 18.88 22.97 8.57
N ALA A 190 18.96 22.08 7.59
CA ALA A 190 19.55 20.76 7.68
C ALA A 190 20.55 20.56 6.53
N THR A 191 21.58 19.75 6.77
CA THR A 191 22.58 19.38 5.76
C THR A 191 22.48 17.90 5.36
N ILE A 192 21.75 17.09 6.13
CA ILE A 192 21.57 15.66 5.91
C ILE A 192 20.10 15.33 6.20
N ALA A 193 19.47 14.58 5.31
CA ALA A 193 18.15 14.02 5.57
C ALA A 193 18.02 12.58 5.04
N MET A 194 17.13 11.81 5.66
CA MET A 194 16.60 10.57 5.11
C MET A 194 15.28 10.87 4.40
N LEU A 195 15.24 10.59 3.11
CA LEU A 195 14.06 10.84 2.26
C LEU A 195 13.74 9.64 1.37
N PRO A 196 12.47 9.36 1.12
CA PRO A 196 12.08 8.50 0.02
C PRO A 196 12.03 9.29 -1.30
N GLU A 197 12.01 8.58 -2.44
CA GLU A 197 11.45 9.16 -3.67
C GLU A 197 9.95 9.49 -3.42
N PRO A 198 9.36 10.47 -4.09
CA PRO A 198 9.93 11.42 -5.06
C PRO A 198 10.61 12.64 -4.42
N PHE A 199 10.75 12.65 -3.12
CA PHE A 199 11.31 13.79 -2.37
C PHE A 199 12.80 13.95 -2.65
N VAL A 200 13.50 12.84 -2.92
CA VAL A 200 14.92 12.84 -3.35
C VAL A 200 15.05 13.56 -4.68
N THR A 201 14.30 13.14 -5.70
CA THR A 201 14.27 13.81 -7.02
C THR A 201 13.90 15.29 -6.88
N THR A 202 12.95 15.62 -6.00
CA THR A 202 12.52 17.00 -5.76
C THR A 202 13.65 17.86 -5.22
N ILE A 203 14.33 17.41 -4.17
CA ILE A 203 15.38 18.23 -3.53
C ILE A 203 16.64 18.32 -4.39
N THR A 204 17.09 17.23 -4.99
CA THR A 204 18.30 17.21 -5.83
C THR A 204 18.11 18.01 -7.13
N THR A 205 16.90 18.10 -7.66
CA THR A 205 16.57 18.98 -8.79
C THR A 205 16.58 20.45 -8.38
N LYS A 206 16.00 20.79 -7.22
CA LYS A 206 15.89 22.19 -6.73
C LYS A 206 17.19 22.72 -6.15
N LYS A 207 18.02 21.85 -5.59
CA LYS A 207 19.29 22.19 -4.89
C LYS A 207 20.40 21.26 -5.39
N PRO A 208 21.12 21.63 -6.46
CA PRO A 208 22.16 20.78 -7.06
C PRO A 208 23.34 20.42 -6.14
N ASN A 209 23.55 21.15 -5.04
CA ASN A 209 24.53 20.84 -3.99
C ASN A 209 24.08 19.74 -3.02
N ILE A 210 22.79 19.36 -3.04
CA ILE A 210 22.30 18.19 -2.32
C ILE A 210 22.41 16.97 -3.22
N LYS A 211 23.06 15.92 -2.73
CA LYS A 211 23.31 14.67 -3.46
C LYS A 211 22.76 13.47 -2.71
N ILE A 212 22.51 12.40 -3.42
CA ILE A 212 22.34 11.08 -2.81
C ILE A 212 23.70 10.69 -2.24
N ALA A 213 23.74 10.50 -0.93
CA ALA A 213 24.93 10.08 -0.20
C ALA A 213 24.93 8.55 0.03
N VAL A 214 23.76 7.95 0.31
CA VAL A 214 23.61 6.52 0.51
C VAL A 214 22.27 6.05 -0.09
N ASP A 215 22.32 5.00 -0.90
CA ASP A 215 21.15 4.18 -1.22
C ASP A 215 20.91 3.22 -0.06
N MET A 216 19.77 3.38 0.62
CA MET A 216 19.46 2.57 1.79
C MET A 216 18.98 1.17 1.40
N SER A 217 18.56 0.95 0.15
CA SER A 217 18.20 -0.38 -0.35
C SER A 217 19.42 -1.24 -0.54
N GLU A 218 20.48 -0.69 -1.16
CA GLU A 218 21.77 -1.36 -1.30
C GLU A 218 22.41 -1.61 0.07
N ALA A 219 22.36 -0.62 0.98
CA ALA A 219 22.87 -0.75 2.34
C ALA A 219 22.11 -1.82 3.14
N TRP A 220 20.78 -1.91 2.96
CA TRP A 220 19.95 -2.94 3.58
C TRP A 220 20.30 -4.34 3.06
N GLU A 221 20.38 -4.53 1.76
CA GLU A 221 20.72 -5.81 1.15
C GLU A 221 22.07 -6.31 1.65
N ALA A 222 23.07 -5.43 1.70
CA ALA A 222 24.40 -5.76 2.23
C ALA A 222 24.38 -6.12 3.72
N ALA A 223 23.58 -5.42 4.54
CA ALA A 223 23.51 -5.64 5.99
C ALA A 223 22.62 -6.83 6.40
N SER A 224 21.73 -7.28 5.51
CA SER A 224 20.69 -8.28 5.77
C SER A 224 20.90 -9.61 5.06
N ASN A 225 22.11 -9.87 4.53
CA ASN A 225 22.46 -11.07 3.75
C ASN A 225 21.61 -11.26 2.49
N GLY A 226 21.30 -10.18 1.78
CA GLY A 226 20.59 -10.21 0.51
C GLY A 226 19.06 -10.11 0.62
N SER A 227 18.52 -9.81 1.81
CA SER A 227 17.07 -9.56 1.94
C SER A 227 16.67 -8.27 1.22
N GLN A 228 15.55 -8.31 0.51
CA GLN A 228 15.02 -7.16 -0.20
C GLN A 228 14.29 -6.19 0.75
N LEU A 229 14.50 -4.90 0.59
CA LEU A 229 13.80 -3.88 1.37
C LEU A 229 12.35 -3.73 0.90
N GLN A 230 11.41 -4.14 1.75
CA GLN A 230 9.96 -4.08 1.50
C GLN A 230 9.38 -2.81 2.14
N MET A 231 9.03 -1.81 1.31
CA MET A 231 8.64 -0.50 1.85
C MET A 231 7.18 -0.39 2.20
N THR A 232 6.30 -0.78 1.30
CA THR A 232 4.86 -0.62 1.51
C THR A 232 4.07 -1.84 1.06
N THR A 233 2.95 -2.06 1.74
CA THR A 233 1.99 -3.13 1.45
C THR A 233 0.58 -2.58 1.33
N LEU A 234 -0.23 -3.18 0.47
CA LEU A 234 -1.67 -3.08 0.54
C LEU A 234 -2.17 -4.06 1.59
N VAL A 235 -2.91 -3.59 2.56
CA VAL A 235 -3.64 -4.43 3.52
C VAL A 235 -5.12 -4.40 3.23
N VAL A 236 -5.83 -5.46 3.62
CA VAL A 236 -7.25 -5.67 3.32
C VAL A 236 -7.98 -6.09 4.59
N ASN A 237 -9.18 -5.59 4.80
CA ASN A 237 -10.09 -6.09 5.82
C ASN A 237 -10.55 -7.51 5.44
N LYS A 238 -10.24 -8.48 6.29
CA LYS A 238 -10.47 -9.90 6.01
C LYS A 238 -11.94 -10.25 5.85
N GLU A 239 -12.78 -9.78 6.78
CA GLU A 239 -14.23 -10.06 6.75
C GLU A 239 -14.88 -9.51 5.48
N TRP A 240 -14.51 -8.28 5.11
CA TRP A 240 -14.97 -7.68 3.86
C TRP A 240 -14.50 -8.46 2.63
N ALA A 241 -13.23 -8.87 2.60
CA ALA A 241 -12.64 -9.64 1.50
C ALA A 241 -13.35 -10.98 1.30
N GLU A 242 -13.63 -11.70 2.39
CA GLU A 242 -14.35 -12.99 2.37
C GLU A 242 -15.81 -12.82 1.92
N ALA A 243 -16.44 -11.71 2.27
CA ALA A 243 -17.80 -11.40 1.84
C ALA A 243 -17.90 -10.88 0.40
N ASN A 244 -16.81 -10.35 -0.16
CA ASN A 244 -16.80 -9.67 -1.47
C ASN A 244 -15.65 -10.13 -2.39
N PRO A 245 -15.43 -11.43 -2.62
CA PRO A 245 -14.27 -11.95 -3.33
C PRO A 245 -14.16 -11.44 -4.78
N GLU A 246 -15.27 -11.28 -5.49
CA GLU A 246 -15.28 -10.78 -6.87
C GLU A 246 -14.95 -9.29 -6.95
N VAL A 247 -15.42 -8.50 -5.99
CA VAL A 247 -15.10 -7.06 -5.89
C VAL A 247 -13.61 -6.88 -5.59
N LEU A 248 -13.09 -7.65 -4.63
CA LEU A 248 -11.67 -7.64 -4.30
C LEU A 248 -10.81 -8.03 -5.50
N LYS A 249 -11.17 -9.11 -6.20
CA LYS A 249 -10.44 -9.54 -7.40
C LYS A 249 -10.35 -8.42 -8.44
N LYS A 250 -11.49 -7.80 -8.78
CA LYS A 250 -11.51 -6.67 -9.72
C LYS A 250 -10.69 -5.48 -9.25
N PHE A 251 -10.72 -5.18 -7.93
CA PHE A 251 -9.89 -4.13 -7.36
C PHE A 251 -8.40 -4.44 -7.55
N MET A 252 -7.95 -5.66 -7.26
CA MET A 252 -6.56 -6.06 -7.39
C MET A 252 -6.09 -6.03 -8.86
N GLU A 253 -6.92 -6.50 -9.79
CA GLU A 253 -6.65 -6.42 -11.24
C GLU A 253 -6.54 -4.97 -11.72
N ALA A 254 -7.43 -4.09 -11.27
CA ALA A 254 -7.37 -2.67 -11.60
C ALA A 254 -6.16 -1.98 -10.97
N TYR A 255 -5.76 -2.39 -9.77
CA TYR A 255 -4.59 -1.85 -9.09
C TYR A 255 -3.30 -2.24 -9.81
N GLU A 256 -3.15 -3.50 -10.19
CA GLU A 256 -2.03 -3.97 -11.00
C GLU A 256 -1.94 -3.18 -12.32
N ALA A 257 -3.06 -3.07 -13.06
CA ALA A 257 -3.11 -2.30 -14.30
C ALA A 257 -2.76 -0.81 -14.11
N SER A 258 -3.19 -0.19 -12.99
CA SER A 258 -2.84 1.20 -12.67
C SER A 258 -1.35 1.37 -12.39
N ILE A 259 -0.72 0.41 -11.70
CA ILE A 259 0.73 0.40 -11.46
C ILE A 259 1.49 0.26 -12.77
N ASP A 260 1.09 -0.68 -13.62
CA ASP A 260 1.71 -0.89 -14.94
C ASP A 260 1.61 0.37 -15.79
N SER A 261 0.43 1.00 -15.84
CA SER A 261 0.18 2.24 -16.58
C SER A 261 1.11 3.38 -16.12
N VAL A 262 1.29 3.57 -14.81
CA VAL A 262 2.18 4.60 -14.25
C VAL A 262 3.63 4.33 -14.64
N ASN A 263 4.08 3.08 -14.60
CA ASN A 263 5.46 2.70 -14.91
C ASN A 263 5.75 2.75 -16.42
N GLU A 264 4.83 2.31 -17.26
CA GLU A 264 4.98 2.28 -18.71
C GLU A 264 4.84 3.65 -19.35
N ASN A 265 4.01 4.53 -18.75
CA ASN A 265 3.71 5.87 -19.27
C ASN A 265 3.93 6.96 -18.22
N PRO A 266 5.19 7.22 -17.78
CA PRO A 266 5.48 8.17 -16.69
C PRO A 266 4.91 9.57 -16.91
N ALA A 267 4.85 10.05 -18.16
CA ALA A 267 4.31 11.36 -18.50
C ALA A 267 2.80 11.48 -18.22
N GLU A 268 2.02 10.44 -18.50
CA GLU A 268 0.58 10.40 -18.17
C GLU A 268 0.38 10.06 -16.69
N GLY A 269 1.15 9.10 -16.17
CA GLY A 269 1.18 8.78 -14.75
C GLY A 269 1.42 10.01 -13.87
N ALA A 270 2.34 10.89 -14.26
CA ALA A 270 2.62 12.13 -13.54
C ALA A 270 1.43 13.09 -13.50
N LYS A 271 0.65 13.19 -14.57
CA LYS A 271 -0.58 14.00 -14.60
C LYS A 271 -1.63 13.43 -13.65
N ASN A 272 -1.83 12.11 -13.67
CA ASN A 272 -2.74 11.43 -12.77
C ASN A 272 -2.31 11.58 -11.30
N ILE A 273 -1.02 11.48 -11.01
CA ILE A 273 -0.44 11.69 -9.67
C ILE A 273 -0.75 13.10 -9.14
N VAL A 274 -0.64 14.12 -9.99
CA VAL A 274 -1.00 15.50 -9.59
C VAL A 274 -2.51 15.67 -9.45
N ALA A 275 -3.29 15.14 -10.37
CA ALA A 275 -4.76 15.21 -10.33
C ALA A 275 -5.33 14.47 -9.10
N ALA A 276 -4.68 13.38 -8.67
CA ALA A 276 -5.01 12.64 -7.45
C ALA A 276 -4.54 13.33 -6.14
N GLY A 277 -3.83 14.46 -6.24
CA GLY A 277 -3.34 15.19 -5.08
C GLY A 277 -2.15 14.54 -4.36
N ILE A 278 -1.48 13.57 -4.99
CA ILE A 278 -0.33 12.85 -4.41
C ILE A 278 0.94 13.69 -4.49
N MET A 279 1.11 14.44 -5.57
CA MET A 279 2.16 15.44 -5.78
C MET A 279 1.58 16.71 -6.38
N THR A 280 2.37 17.80 -6.37
CA THR A 280 1.94 19.11 -6.89
C THR A 280 2.61 19.50 -8.21
N ASP A 281 3.61 18.75 -8.67
CA ASP A 281 4.43 19.08 -9.84
C ASP A 281 4.60 17.85 -10.74
N ALA A 282 3.95 17.87 -11.90
CA ALA A 282 3.98 16.75 -12.85
C ALA A 282 5.37 16.52 -13.45
N THR A 283 6.17 17.57 -13.64
CA THR A 283 7.53 17.41 -14.17
C THR A 283 8.45 16.70 -13.19
N LEU A 284 8.31 16.99 -11.90
CA LEU A 284 9.02 16.28 -10.85
C LEU A 284 8.50 14.85 -10.68
N ALA A 285 7.19 14.65 -10.75
CA ALA A 285 6.59 13.32 -10.69
C ALA A 285 7.10 12.41 -11.82
N GLU A 286 7.07 12.90 -13.08
CA GLU A 286 7.56 12.17 -14.24
C GLU A 286 9.03 11.72 -14.09
N LYS A 287 9.89 12.61 -13.57
CA LYS A 287 11.30 12.29 -13.32
C LYS A 287 11.49 11.26 -12.19
N ALA A 288 10.61 11.28 -11.19
CA ALA A 288 10.75 10.44 -10.01
C ALA A 288 10.18 9.02 -10.21
N ILE A 289 9.12 8.86 -11.01
CA ILE A 289 8.44 7.57 -11.24
C ILE A 289 9.42 6.41 -11.46
N PRO A 290 10.43 6.50 -12.36
CA PRO A 290 11.36 5.39 -12.60
C PRO A 290 12.18 4.95 -11.37
N ASN A 291 12.30 5.81 -10.36
CA ASN A 291 13.06 5.56 -9.14
C ASN A 291 12.16 5.25 -7.93
N CYS A 292 10.84 5.25 -8.12
CA CYS A 292 9.89 5.04 -7.02
C CYS A 292 9.63 3.56 -6.72
N ASN A 293 10.23 2.63 -7.48
CA ASN A 293 10.08 1.18 -7.30
C ASN A 293 8.62 0.75 -7.01
N ILE A 294 7.68 1.35 -7.78
CA ILE A 294 6.26 1.04 -7.69
C ILE A 294 6.04 -0.31 -8.34
N VAL A 295 5.52 -1.27 -7.58
CA VAL A 295 5.35 -2.66 -8.02
C VAL A 295 3.98 -3.19 -7.60
N PHE A 296 3.54 -4.24 -8.26
CA PHE A 296 2.45 -5.08 -7.78
C PHE A 296 2.99 -6.50 -7.60
N ILE A 297 3.23 -6.91 -6.35
CA ILE A 297 3.68 -8.26 -6.03
C ILE A 297 2.54 -8.95 -5.26
N PRO A 298 1.87 -9.94 -5.87
CA PRO A 298 0.78 -10.66 -5.24
C PRO A 298 1.24 -11.37 -3.96
N VAL A 299 0.31 -11.60 -3.03
CA VAL A 299 0.57 -12.23 -1.72
C VAL A 299 1.43 -13.48 -1.83
N LYS A 300 1.10 -14.37 -2.76
CA LYS A 300 1.78 -15.66 -2.93
C LYS A 300 3.26 -15.52 -3.30
N GLU A 301 3.59 -14.50 -4.08
CA GLU A 301 4.96 -14.21 -4.51
C GLU A 301 5.72 -13.41 -3.45
N ALA A 302 5.01 -12.52 -2.73
CA ALA A 302 5.59 -11.67 -1.69
C ALA A 302 5.90 -12.42 -0.39
N GLN A 303 5.21 -13.52 -0.11
CA GLN A 303 5.20 -14.17 1.20
C GLN A 303 6.61 -14.47 1.73
N GLN A 304 7.46 -15.06 0.93
CA GLN A 304 8.80 -15.44 1.37
C GLN A 304 9.65 -14.19 1.70
N SER A 305 9.79 -13.27 0.75
CA SER A 305 10.64 -12.07 0.90
C SER A 305 10.13 -11.15 2.01
N LEU A 306 8.82 -11.01 2.14
CA LEU A 306 8.22 -10.19 3.19
C LEU A 306 8.38 -10.83 4.58
N ASN A 307 8.28 -12.17 4.68
CA ASN A 307 8.53 -12.89 5.93
C ASN A 307 10.00 -12.80 6.37
N GLU A 308 10.94 -12.86 5.44
CA GLU A 308 12.38 -12.63 5.70
C GLU A 308 12.60 -11.21 6.24
N TYR A 309 12.03 -10.20 5.58
CA TYR A 309 12.07 -8.81 6.01
C TYR A 309 11.50 -8.62 7.43
N TYR A 310 10.32 -9.16 7.72
CA TYR A 310 9.71 -9.08 9.05
C TYR A 310 10.51 -9.82 10.12
N THR A 311 11.16 -10.94 9.77
CA THR A 311 12.02 -11.69 10.68
C THR A 311 13.23 -10.86 11.08
N ILE A 312 13.84 -10.14 10.14
CA ILE A 312 14.97 -9.22 10.42
C ILE A 312 14.51 -8.09 11.34
N LEU A 313 13.38 -7.45 11.02
CA LEU A 313 12.83 -6.38 11.85
C LEU A 313 12.47 -6.85 13.26
N ALA A 314 11.82 -8.00 13.39
CA ALA A 314 11.44 -8.57 14.68
C ALA A 314 12.65 -8.95 15.54
N GLY A 315 13.71 -9.45 14.91
CA GLY A 315 14.96 -9.76 15.59
C GLY A 315 15.71 -8.54 16.08
N PHE A 316 15.55 -7.42 15.40
CA PHE A 316 16.12 -6.13 15.74
C PHE A 316 15.27 -5.37 16.77
N GLU A 317 13.99 -5.17 16.49
CA GLU A 317 13.03 -4.45 17.31
C GLU A 317 11.64 -5.13 17.21
N PRO A 318 11.25 -6.00 18.14
CA PRO A 318 9.99 -6.75 18.04
C PRO A 318 8.75 -5.89 17.86
N LYS A 319 8.72 -4.68 18.45
CA LYS A 319 7.58 -3.78 18.33
C LYS A 319 7.38 -3.26 16.90
N ALA A 320 8.44 -3.27 16.06
CA ALA A 320 8.37 -2.86 14.66
C ALA A 320 7.34 -3.67 13.87
N VAL A 321 7.11 -4.92 14.26
CA VAL A 321 6.13 -5.83 13.66
C VAL A 321 4.95 -6.17 14.59
N GLY A 322 4.75 -5.38 15.65
CA GLY A 322 3.66 -5.61 16.60
C GLY A 322 3.91 -6.76 17.59
N GLY A 323 5.18 -7.04 17.90
CA GLY A 323 5.64 -7.99 18.91
C GLY A 323 6.02 -9.37 18.39
N LYS A 324 5.51 -9.77 17.23
CA LYS A 324 5.85 -11.06 16.59
C LYS A 324 5.71 -10.97 15.06
N VAL A 325 6.47 -11.79 14.36
CA VAL A 325 6.30 -11.96 12.89
C VAL A 325 4.90 -12.51 12.62
N PRO A 326 4.15 -11.95 11.65
CA PRO A 326 2.85 -12.49 11.26
C PRO A 326 2.94 -13.96 10.84
N GLY A 327 1.93 -14.75 11.25
CA GLY A 327 1.80 -16.14 10.80
C GLY A 327 1.26 -16.26 9.38
N GLU A 328 1.06 -17.50 8.92
CA GLU A 328 0.57 -17.78 7.56
C GLU A 328 -0.81 -17.15 7.28
N GLU A 329 -1.61 -16.91 8.31
CA GLU A 329 -2.93 -16.29 8.20
C GLU A 329 -2.88 -14.85 7.67
N PHE A 330 -1.73 -14.17 7.80
CA PHE A 330 -1.51 -12.86 7.22
C PHE A 330 -1.47 -12.90 5.69
N TYR A 331 -1.02 -14.02 5.13
CA TYR A 331 -0.81 -14.22 3.69
C TYR A 331 -1.99 -14.96 3.02
N VAL A 332 -3.12 -15.08 3.69
CA VAL A 332 -4.31 -15.77 3.16
C VAL A 332 -5.33 -14.74 2.71
N LEU A 333 -5.18 -14.25 1.48
CA LEU A 333 -6.20 -13.45 0.81
C LEU A 333 -6.97 -14.34 -0.17
N GLY A 334 -8.26 -14.58 0.11
CA GLY A 334 -9.18 -15.26 -0.81
C GLY A 334 -8.75 -16.70 -1.16
N LYS A 335 -9.08 -17.66 -0.30
CA LYS A 335 -9.12 -19.08 -0.69
C LYS A 335 -10.35 -19.37 -1.52
#